data_e73c11ad03ef1bf0f42ddf81329cb736
#
_entry.id   e73c11ad03ef1bf0f42ddf81329cb736
#
_cell.length_a   1.000
_cell.length_b   1.000
_cell.length_c   1.000
_cell.angle_alpha   90.00
_cell.angle_beta   90.00
_cell.angle_gamma   90.00
#
_symmetry.space_group_name_H-M   'P 1'
#
loop_
_entity.id
_entity.type
_entity.pdbx_description
1 polymer ?
#
loop_
_entity_poly.entity_id
_entity_poly.type
_entity_poly.pdbx_seq_one_letter_code
_entity_poly.pdbx_strand_id
1 'polypeptide(L)'
;MNYYTAPMEGLTDRIWRQAHQRWFGAPGAPARYYAPFISPPENRVLIKKKMAELDPAANPGAPVIPQLLAKDGALAAWMIGELRKMGYTEVNLNFGCPSGTVTAKGKGAGMLRDLSKLEVFLDEVFSQAEGPISVKTRLGVTSPEEFEAILDLYDRCPICELTVHPRVMRQLYRGEADRAAFAKYLPHCRMPVCYNGDITTPAQLKALEAEFPNLSGIMVGRGIIADPALLRQAVGGAPASKEELRGYLDELYHGYTGAFGMASCAVSRMKAHWHYLIQRFEGSEAFEKQLRKTREGWEYEVVVNQLFTLPLL
;
A
#
# COMPACT_ATOMS: atom_id res chain seq x y z
N MET A 1 -8.26 11.29 -13.29
CA MET A 1 -8.11 10.09 -12.42
C MET A 1 -6.90 10.29 -11.51
N ASN A 2 -7.00 9.99 -10.22
CA ASN A 2 -5.85 10.01 -9.32
C ASN A 2 -5.18 8.62 -9.26
N TYR A 3 -3.86 8.59 -9.06
CA TYR A 3 -3.12 7.35 -8.89
C TYR A 3 -2.45 7.33 -7.51
N TYR A 4 -2.59 6.21 -6.80
CA TYR A 4 -2.08 6.06 -5.45
C TYR A 4 -1.16 4.83 -5.33
N THR A 5 -0.21 4.89 -4.41
CA THR A 5 0.55 3.68 -4.01
C THR A 5 -0.12 3.00 -2.83
N ALA A 6 -0.28 1.69 -2.90
CA ALA A 6 -0.89 0.91 -1.81
C ALA A 6 0.04 0.77 -0.60
N PRO A 7 -0.50 0.74 0.62
CA PRO A 7 0.26 0.41 1.81
C PRO A 7 0.63 -1.08 1.81
N MET A 8 1.92 -1.39 1.76
CA MET A 8 2.43 -2.78 1.80
C MET A 8 3.51 -2.91 2.87
N GLU A 9 3.18 -3.65 3.93
CA GLU A 9 4.10 -3.91 5.05
C GLU A 9 5.41 -4.52 4.53
N GLY A 10 6.52 -3.93 4.93
CA GLY A 10 7.85 -4.39 4.52
C GLY A 10 8.29 -4.00 3.10
N LEU A 11 7.48 -3.25 2.34
CA LEU A 11 7.79 -2.85 0.96
C LEU A 11 7.68 -1.34 0.74
N THR A 12 6.57 -0.71 1.16
CA THR A 12 6.32 0.71 0.86
C THR A 12 6.58 1.61 2.06
N ASP A 13 7.65 1.33 2.82
CA ASP A 13 8.10 2.14 3.94
C ASP A 13 8.66 3.51 3.49
N ARG A 14 9.04 4.35 4.46
CA ARG A 14 9.52 5.71 4.18
C ARG A 14 10.74 5.75 3.26
N ILE A 15 11.66 4.77 3.37
CA ILE A 15 12.87 4.70 2.55
C ILE A 15 12.46 4.47 1.10
N TRP A 16 11.56 3.52 0.89
CA TRP A 16 10.99 3.23 -0.43
C TRP A 16 10.25 4.45 -1.00
N ARG A 17 9.38 5.10 -0.20
CA ARG A 17 8.61 6.27 -0.68
C ARG A 17 9.50 7.42 -1.12
N GLN A 18 10.56 7.72 -0.36
CA GLN A 18 11.52 8.76 -0.70
C GLN A 18 12.27 8.45 -2.00
N ALA A 19 12.83 7.24 -2.12
CA ALA A 19 13.52 6.82 -3.32
C ALA A 19 12.58 6.80 -4.54
N HIS A 20 11.37 6.22 -4.37
CA HIS A 20 10.39 6.19 -5.45
C HIS A 20 9.98 7.60 -5.90
N GLN A 21 9.69 8.52 -4.95
CA GLN A 21 9.34 9.91 -5.28
C GLN A 21 10.45 10.63 -6.03
N ARG A 22 11.71 10.40 -5.65
CA ARG A 22 12.88 11.02 -6.28
C ARG A 22 13.12 10.53 -7.69
N TRP A 23 13.04 9.23 -7.91
CA TRP A 23 13.40 8.60 -9.18
C TRP A 23 12.23 8.49 -10.17
N PHE A 24 11.03 8.27 -9.67
CA PHE A 24 9.87 7.92 -10.48
C PHE A 24 8.63 8.77 -10.22
N GLY A 25 8.71 9.73 -9.29
CA GLY A 25 7.64 10.71 -9.09
C GLY A 25 7.46 11.58 -10.33
N ALA A 26 6.19 11.81 -10.70
CA ALA A 26 5.82 12.71 -11.78
C ALA A 26 4.74 13.68 -11.28
N PRO A 27 4.53 14.84 -11.93
CA PRO A 27 3.45 15.75 -11.54
C PRO A 27 2.08 15.01 -11.48
N GLY A 28 1.48 14.96 -10.29
CA GLY A 28 0.21 14.27 -10.06
C GLY A 28 0.26 12.74 -9.99
N ALA A 29 1.45 12.11 -10.09
CA ALA A 29 1.56 10.65 -10.00
C ALA A 29 2.86 10.20 -9.30
N PRO A 30 2.75 9.50 -8.13
CA PRO A 30 1.50 9.24 -7.43
C PRO A 30 0.94 10.50 -6.75
N ALA A 31 -0.38 10.64 -6.75
CA ALA A 31 -1.05 11.72 -6.03
C ALA A 31 -1.03 11.50 -4.49
N ARG A 32 -0.91 10.24 -4.05
CA ARG A 32 -0.80 9.86 -2.62
C ARG A 32 0.03 8.61 -2.45
N TYR A 33 0.82 8.60 -1.37
CA TYR A 33 1.52 7.42 -0.84
C TYR A 33 0.82 6.95 0.43
N TYR A 34 0.15 5.82 0.40
CA TYR A 34 -0.38 5.23 1.62
C TYR A 34 0.72 4.50 2.38
N ALA A 35 1.00 4.96 3.60
CA ALA A 35 2.02 4.35 4.44
C ALA A 35 1.59 2.96 4.92
N PRO A 36 2.51 2.00 5.10
CA PRO A 36 2.22 0.77 5.84
C PRO A 36 1.56 1.09 7.18
N PHE A 37 0.62 0.24 7.59
CA PHE A 37 -0.19 0.52 8.75
C PHE A 37 0.63 0.61 10.05
N ILE A 38 0.21 1.50 10.92
CA ILE A 38 0.62 1.52 12.34
C ILE A 38 -0.56 1.11 13.21
N SER A 39 -0.26 0.47 14.37
CA SER A 39 -1.29 0.18 15.38
C SER A 39 -1.17 1.16 16.53
N PRO A 40 -2.29 1.78 16.97
CA PRO A 40 -2.29 2.60 18.16
C PRO A 40 -1.78 1.81 19.38
N PRO A 41 -0.90 2.39 20.21
CA PRO A 41 -0.47 1.77 21.45
C PRO A 41 -1.56 1.85 22.52
N GLU A 42 -1.83 0.75 23.23
CA GLU A 42 -2.89 0.66 24.26
C GLU A 42 -2.70 1.66 25.41
N ASN A 43 -1.45 1.97 25.74
CA ASN A 43 -1.10 2.94 26.79
C ASN A 43 -1.10 4.41 26.34
N ARG A 44 -1.49 4.67 25.08
CA ARG A 44 -1.50 6.00 24.45
C ARG A 44 -0.14 6.74 24.51
N VAL A 45 0.98 6.01 24.50
CA VAL A 45 2.33 6.57 24.46
C VAL A 45 2.95 6.32 23.11
N LEU A 46 3.25 7.40 22.38
CA LEU A 46 3.90 7.31 21.07
C LEU A 46 5.39 7.05 21.22
N ILE A 47 5.86 5.98 20.59
CA ILE A 47 7.28 5.63 20.57
C ILE A 47 7.92 6.30 19.35
N LYS A 48 8.84 7.24 19.58
CA LYS A 48 9.51 8.03 18.51
C LYS A 48 10.01 7.15 17.36
N LYS A 49 10.65 6.01 17.66
CA LYS A 49 11.15 5.08 16.62
C LYS A 49 10.05 4.52 15.73
N LYS A 50 8.87 4.22 16.27
CA LYS A 50 7.71 3.74 15.49
C LYS A 50 7.08 4.86 14.69
N MET A 51 7.09 6.08 15.22
CA MET A 51 6.55 7.26 14.55
C MET A 51 7.48 7.82 13.48
N ALA A 52 8.76 7.41 13.45
CA ALA A 52 9.72 7.82 12.42
C ALA A 52 9.27 7.47 10.99
N GLU A 53 8.44 6.43 10.84
CA GLU A 53 7.82 6.06 9.55
C GLU A 53 6.89 7.16 9.00
N LEU A 54 6.24 7.89 9.91
CA LEU A 54 5.28 8.95 9.61
C LEU A 54 5.80 10.33 10.00
N ASP A 55 7.09 10.50 10.32
CA ASP A 55 7.65 11.82 10.55
C ASP A 55 7.58 12.65 9.25
N PRO A 56 6.87 13.80 9.20
CA PRO A 56 6.81 14.63 8.01
C PRO A 56 8.19 15.08 7.52
N ALA A 57 9.13 15.34 8.43
CA ALA A 57 10.50 15.69 8.08
C ALA A 57 11.26 14.54 7.40
N ALA A 58 10.85 13.31 7.66
CA ALA A 58 11.40 12.10 7.05
C ALA A 58 10.63 11.65 5.79
N ASN A 59 9.67 12.45 5.30
CA ASN A 59 8.89 12.18 4.08
C ASN A 59 8.79 13.46 3.21
N PRO A 60 9.90 14.18 2.93
CA PRO A 60 9.84 15.45 2.23
C PRO A 60 9.29 15.27 0.81
N GLY A 61 8.29 16.08 0.45
CA GLY A 61 7.70 16.12 -0.89
C GLY A 61 6.78 14.95 -1.24
N ALA A 62 6.72 13.89 -0.44
CA ALA A 62 5.80 12.79 -0.68
C ALA A 62 4.44 13.06 0.01
N PRO A 63 3.32 13.08 -0.72
CA PRO A 63 1.99 13.26 -0.14
C PRO A 63 1.54 11.97 0.58
N VAL A 64 2.00 11.79 1.82
CA VAL A 64 1.78 10.57 2.60
C VAL A 64 0.44 10.59 3.31
N ILE A 65 -0.31 9.49 3.19
CA ILE A 65 -1.52 9.20 3.98
C ILE A 65 -1.16 8.11 5.01
N PRO A 66 -1.19 8.41 6.32
CA PRO A 66 -1.00 7.39 7.35
C PRO A 66 -2.16 6.42 7.38
N GLN A 67 -1.87 5.13 7.57
CA GLN A 67 -2.89 4.09 7.71
C GLN A 67 -2.88 3.48 9.11
N LEU A 68 -4.07 3.34 9.72
CA LEU A 68 -4.25 2.72 11.03
C LEU A 68 -4.79 1.30 10.93
N LEU A 69 -4.23 0.42 11.76
CA LEU A 69 -4.70 -0.93 11.98
C LEU A 69 -5.15 -1.06 13.45
N ALA A 70 -6.43 -0.90 13.71
CA ALA A 70 -7.01 -0.91 15.04
C ALA A 70 -8.21 -1.87 15.13
N LYS A 71 -8.68 -2.15 16.35
CA LYS A 71 -9.93 -2.86 16.67
C LYS A 71 -10.73 -2.15 17.76
N ASP A 72 -10.18 -1.10 18.33
CA ASP A 72 -10.77 -0.25 19.36
C ASP A 72 -10.93 1.13 18.75
N GLY A 73 -12.17 1.61 18.66
CA GLY A 73 -12.49 2.85 17.94
C GLY A 73 -12.03 4.09 18.71
N ALA A 74 -12.18 4.11 20.04
CA ALA A 74 -11.73 5.22 20.87
C ALA A 74 -10.20 5.40 20.83
N LEU A 75 -9.46 4.28 20.76
CA LEU A 75 -8.02 4.29 20.62
C LEU A 75 -7.60 4.72 19.20
N ALA A 76 -8.36 4.32 18.18
CA ALA A 76 -8.15 4.78 16.81
C ALA A 76 -8.41 6.29 16.69
N ALA A 77 -9.50 6.79 17.27
CA ALA A 77 -9.83 8.22 17.27
C ALA A 77 -8.74 9.05 17.97
N TRP A 78 -8.24 8.59 19.12
CA TRP A 78 -7.10 9.23 19.78
C TRP A 78 -5.88 9.30 18.85
N MET A 79 -5.53 8.20 18.18
CA MET A 79 -4.37 8.15 17.30
C MET A 79 -4.54 9.05 16.07
N ILE A 80 -5.76 9.17 15.53
CA ILE A 80 -6.08 10.13 14.48
C ILE A 80 -5.77 11.56 14.94
N GLY A 81 -6.17 11.92 16.17
CA GLY A 81 -5.85 13.20 16.77
C GLY A 81 -4.34 13.46 16.88
N GLU A 82 -3.55 12.46 17.27
CA GLU A 82 -2.09 12.59 17.32
C GLU A 82 -1.47 12.78 15.93
N LEU A 83 -1.95 12.05 14.92
CA LEU A 83 -1.49 12.21 13.54
C LEU A 83 -1.84 13.60 12.99
N ARG A 84 -2.98 14.16 13.36
CA ARG A 84 -3.34 15.53 13.00
C ARG A 84 -2.42 16.57 13.60
N LYS A 85 -2.02 16.40 14.86
CA LYS A 85 -1.00 17.26 15.49
C LYS A 85 0.34 17.22 14.76
N MET A 86 0.64 16.12 14.07
CA MET A 86 1.81 15.99 13.20
C MET A 86 1.63 16.65 11.82
N GLY A 87 0.42 17.18 11.49
CA GLY A 87 0.13 17.86 10.24
C GLY A 87 -0.58 17.02 9.19
N TYR A 88 -0.95 15.77 9.47
CA TYR A 88 -1.69 14.95 8.53
C TYR A 88 -3.16 15.38 8.42
N THR A 89 -3.61 15.65 7.20
CA THR A 89 -4.98 16.10 6.91
C THR A 89 -5.97 14.98 6.71
N GLU A 90 -5.49 13.78 6.35
CA GLU A 90 -6.28 12.57 6.16
C GLU A 90 -5.64 11.40 6.87
N VAL A 91 -6.46 10.48 7.42
CA VAL A 91 -6.02 9.22 7.98
C VAL A 91 -6.84 8.09 7.38
N ASN A 92 -6.20 6.98 7.01
CA ASN A 92 -6.85 5.82 6.43
C ASN A 92 -7.04 4.69 7.45
N LEU A 93 -8.21 4.05 7.46
CA LEU A 93 -8.50 2.87 8.26
C LEU A 93 -8.32 1.58 7.44
N ASN A 94 -7.65 0.59 8.01
CA ASN A 94 -7.38 -0.69 7.36
C ASN A 94 -8.38 -1.77 7.78
N PHE A 95 -9.30 -2.14 6.88
CA PHE A 95 -10.16 -3.32 6.97
C PHE A 95 -9.86 -4.33 5.85
N GLY A 96 -8.68 -4.24 5.24
CA GLY A 96 -8.29 -5.06 4.09
C GLY A 96 -7.13 -6.04 4.32
N CYS A 97 -6.31 -5.87 5.37
CA CYS A 97 -5.16 -6.76 5.62
C CYS A 97 -5.61 -8.18 5.96
N PRO A 98 -5.28 -9.21 5.12
CA PRO A 98 -5.72 -10.58 5.35
C PRO A 98 -4.70 -11.42 6.11
N SER A 99 -3.60 -10.84 6.60
CA SER A 99 -2.54 -11.55 7.32
C SER A 99 -3.12 -12.30 8.53
N GLY A 100 -2.77 -13.57 8.71
CA GLY A 100 -3.25 -14.39 9.81
C GLY A 100 -2.93 -13.79 11.18
N THR A 101 -1.76 -13.17 11.36
CA THR A 101 -1.38 -12.51 12.61
C THR A 101 -2.20 -11.26 12.91
N VAL A 102 -2.77 -10.63 11.88
CA VAL A 102 -3.65 -9.46 11.98
C VAL A 102 -5.09 -9.89 12.24
N THR A 103 -5.61 -10.80 11.41
CA THR A 103 -7.01 -11.23 11.44
C THR A 103 -7.36 -12.07 12.66
N ALA A 104 -6.39 -12.83 13.21
CA ALA A 104 -6.57 -13.55 14.49
C ALA A 104 -6.82 -12.60 15.67
N LYS A 105 -6.37 -11.35 15.57
CA LYS A 105 -6.60 -10.30 16.59
C LYS A 105 -7.87 -9.48 16.33
N GLY A 106 -8.69 -9.84 15.35
CA GLY A 106 -9.88 -9.09 14.95
C GLY A 106 -9.59 -7.76 14.28
N LYS A 107 -8.37 -7.56 13.70
CA LYS A 107 -7.94 -6.36 13.00
C LYS A 107 -7.94 -6.59 11.47
N GLY A 108 -7.80 -5.50 10.70
CA GLY A 108 -7.77 -5.57 9.24
C GLY A 108 -9.01 -6.26 8.69
N ALA A 109 -8.86 -7.16 7.71
CA ALA A 109 -9.98 -7.92 7.17
C ALA A 109 -10.66 -8.84 8.20
N GLY A 110 -10.03 -9.10 9.34
CA GLY A 110 -10.64 -9.82 10.46
C GLY A 110 -11.79 -9.10 11.14
N MET A 111 -11.86 -7.75 11.02
CA MET A 111 -12.96 -6.93 11.52
C MET A 111 -14.26 -7.22 10.76
N LEU A 112 -14.17 -7.57 9.48
CA LEU A 112 -15.34 -7.86 8.63
C LEU A 112 -16.09 -9.14 9.03
N ARG A 113 -15.57 -9.95 9.98
CA ARG A 113 -16.24 -11.15 10.48
C ARG A 113 -17.44 -10.87 11.38
N ASP A 114 -17.49 -9.69 11.97
CA ASP A 114 -18.48 -9.31 12.97
C ASP A 114 -18.94 -7.88 12.71
N LEU A 115 -20.04 -7.75 11.98
CA LEU A 115 -20.57 -6.46 11.57
C LEU A 115 -20.98 -5.58 12.74
N SER A 116 -21.45 -6.19 13.84
CA SER A 116 -21.82 -5.42 15.04
C SER A 116 -20.58 -4.78 15.67
N LYS A 117 -19.44 -5.48 15.69
CA LYS A 117 -18.17 -4.88 16.15
C LYS A 117 -17.64 -3.84 15.20
N LEU A 118 -17.81 -4.03 13.88
CA LEU A 118 -17.46 -3.03 12.88
C LEU A 118 -18.29 -1.76 13.07
N GLU A 119 -19.60 -1.89 13.28
CA GLU A 119 -20.52 -0.78 13.53
C GLU A 119 -20.08 0.00 14.77
N VAL A 120 -19.92 -0.65 15.91
CA VAL A 120 -19.43 0.01 17.15
C VAL A 120 -18.09 0.70 16.94
N PHE A 121 -17.15 0.07 16.24
CA PHE A 121 -15.85 0.67 15.94
C PHE A 121 -15.99 1.95 15.09
N LEU A 122 -16.84 1.90 14.06
CA LEU A 122 -17.07 3.06 13.17
C LEU A 122 -17.73 4.20 13.93
N ASP A 123 -18.75 3.90 14.74
CA ASP A 123 -19.46 4.90 15.56
C ASP A 123 -18.49 5.57 16.54
N GLU A 124 -17.65 4.80 17.24
CA GLU A 124 -16.63 5.36 18.14
C GLU A 124 -15.61 6.24 17.42
N VAL A 125 -15.15 5.84 16.23
CA VAL A 125 -14.19 6.64 15.46
C VAL A 125 -14.84 7.92 14.97
N PHE A 126 -15.96 7.84 14.28
CA PHE A 126 -16.57 8.99 13.62
C PHE A 126 -17.27 9.96 14.58
N SER A 127 -17.60 9.52 15.81
CA SER A 127 -18.10 10.42 16.85
C SER A 127 -17.00 11.20 17.59
N GLN A 128 -15.77 10.70 17.60
CA GLN A 128 -14.68 11.27 18.41
C GLN A 128 -13.54 11.86 17.58
N ALA A 129 -13.32 11.37 16.35
CA ALA A 129 -12.24 11.85 15.51
C ALA A 129 -12.72 12.96 14.57
N GLU A 130 -11.87 13.98 14.38
CA GLU A 130 -12.15 15.10 13.49
C GLU A 130 -11.48 14.93 12.12
N GLY A 131 -12.12 15.48 11.07
CA GLY A 131 -11.63 15.68 9.71
C GLY A 131 -11.66 14.43 8.82
N PRO A 132 -11.05 14.46 7.61
CA PRO A 132 -11.16 13.41 6.61
C PRO A 132 -10.60 12.07 7.08
N ILE A 133 -11.44 11.04 6.99
CA ILE A 133 -11.07 9.65 7.27
C ILE A 133 -11.47 8.81 6.05
N SER A 134 -10.49 8.15 5.43
CA SER A 134 -10.71 7.20 4.35
C SER A 134 -10.64 5.76 4.86
N VAL A 135 -11.19 4.84 4.09
CA VAL A 135 -11.22 3.41 4.43
C VAL A 135 -10.60 2.59 3.30
N LYS A 136 -9.78 1.60 3.65
CA LYS A 136 -9.33 0.56 2.71
C LYS A 136 -9.83 -0.80 3.14
N THR A 137 -10.64 -1.45 2.29
CA THR A 137 -11.37 -2.66 2.61
C THR A 137 -11.22 -3.78 1.57
N ARG A 138 -11.76 -4.94 1.90
CA ARG A 138 -12.08 -6.05 0.99
C ARG A 138 -13.59 -6.24 0.90
N LEU A 139 -14.05 -7.16 0.00
CA LEU A 139 -15.47 -7.44 -0.21
C LEU A 139 -16.13 -8.24 0.94
N GLY A 140 -15.34 -8.80 1.83
CA GLY A 140 -15.84 -9.61 2.93
C GLY A 140 -14.81 -10.65 3.39
N VAL A 141 -15.27 -11.67 4.06
CA VAL A 141 -14.46 -12.76 4.66
C VAL A 141 -14.39 -13.97 3.74
N THR A 142 -15.54 -14.46 3.29
CA THR A 142 -15.70 -15.72 2.55
C THR A 142 -16.35 -15.54 1.20
N SER A 143 -17.26 -14.58 1.06
CA SER A 143 -18.08 -14.34 -0.12
C SER A 143 -18.16 -12.85 -0.47
N PRO A 144 -18.11 -12.46 -1.76
CA PRO A 144 -18.30 -11.08 -2.21
C PRO A 144 -19.67 -10.49 -1.84
N GLU A 145 -20.70 -11.32 -1.65
CA GLU A 145 -22.06 -10.89 -1.28
C GLU A 145 -22.10 -10.28 0.15
N GLU A 146 -21.15 -10.63 1.00
CA GLU A 146 -21.01 -10.01 2.33
C GLU A 146 -20.78 -8.49 2.24
N PHE A 147 -20.31 -8.00 1.08
CA PHE A 147 -20.02 -6.59 0.90
C PHE A 147 -21.25 -5.69 0.95
N GLU A 148 -22.42 -6.19 0.60
CA GLU A 148 -23.68 -5.43 0.69
C GLU A 148 -23.92 -4.92 2.11
N ALA A 149 -23.90 -5.81 3.09
CA ALA A 149 -24.08 -5.43 4.49
C ALA A 149 -22.90 -4.59 5.07
N ILE A 150 -21.69 -4.82 4.57
CA ILE A 150 -20.51 -4.00 4.94
C ILE A 150 -20.67 -2.59 4.39
N LEU A 151 -21.10 -2.45 3.14
CA LEU A 151 -21.31 -1.16 2.49
C LEU A 151 -22.41 -0.35 3.17
N ASP A 152 -23.50 -0.98 3.61
CA ASP A 152 -24.56 -0.35 4.39
C ASP A 152 -24.04 0.32 5.66
N LEU A 153 -23.04 -0.27 6.32
CA LEU A 153 -22.39 0.34 7.49
C LEU A 153 -21.49 1.52 7.07
N TYR A 154 -20.72 1.37 6.00
CA TYR A 154 -19.85 2.45 5.51
C TYR A 154 -20.66 3.67 5.04
N ASP A 155 -21.80 3.47 4.40
CA ASP A 155 -22.67 4.54 3.89
C ASP A 155 -23.33 5.39 4.99
N ARG A 156 -23.34 4.91 6.23
CA ARG A 156 -23.79 5.69 7.41
C ARG A 156 -22.70 6.60 7.98
N CYS A 157 -21.44 6.42 7.54
CA CYS A 157 -20.29 7.14 8.05
C CYS A 157 -19.82 8.22 7.05
N PRO A 158 -19.27 9.35 7.50
CA PRO A 158 -18.71 10.38 6.62
C PRO A 158 -17.32 9.98 6.10
N ILE A 159 -17.23 8.83 5.45
CA ILE A 159 -16.01 8.33 4.81
C ILE A 159 -15.67 9.21 3.61
N CYS A 160 -14.49 9.83 3.61
CA CYS A 160 -14.09 10.73 2.54
C CYS A 160 -13.67 10.01 1.24
N GLU A 161 -13.19 8.77 1.32
CA GLU A 161 -12.88 7.90 0.17
C GLU A 161 -12.84 6.43 0.61
N LEU A 162 -13.44 5.55 -0.18
CA LEU A 162 -13.44 4.11 0.04
C LEU A 162 -12.55 3.41 -0.99
N THR A 163 -11.40 2.87 -0.57
CA THR A 163 -10.57 2.01 -1.41
C THR A 163 -11.02 0.56 -1.28
N VAL A 164 -11.50 -0.01 -2.37
CA VAL A 164 -11.97 -1.41 -2.42
C VAL A 164 -10.95 -2.29 -3.12
N HIS A 165 -10.47 -3.34 -2.42
CA HIS A 165 -9.75 -4.45 -3.03
C HIS A 165 -10.75 -5.59 -3.24
N PRO A 166 -11.20 -5.85 -4.50
CA PRO A 166 -12.28 -6.79 -4.76
C PRO A 166 -11.81 -8.25 -4.70
N ARG A 167 -11.44 -8.65 -3.54
CA ARG A 167 -11.17 -10.01 -3.06
C ARG A 167 -11.77 -10.15 -1.68
N VAL A 168 -12.14 -11.40 -1.29
CA VAL A 168 -12.48 -11.72 0.09
C VAL A 168 -11.24 -12.02 0.93
N MET A 169 -11.36 -11.95 2.25
CA MET A 169 -10.25 -12.18 3.18
C MET A 169 -9.57 -13.55 2.94
N ARG A 170 -10.34 -14.63 2.76
CA ARG A 170 -9.82 -16.01 2.59
C ARG A 170 -9.04 -16.22 1.30
N GLN A 171 -9.26 -15.41 0.28
CA GLN A 171 -8.49 -15.49 -0.96
C GLN A 171 -7.02 -15.06 -0.75
N LEU A 172 -6.72 -14.27 0.29
CA LEU A 172 -5.41 -13.62 0.43
C LEU A 172 -5.07 -12.81 -0.84
N TYR A 173 -4.14 -13.35 -1.66
CA TYR A 173 -3.75 -12.80 -2.97
C TYR A 173 -3.89 -13.83 -4.10
N ARG A 174 -4.62 -14.94 -3.85
CA ARG A 174 -4.84 -15.99 -4.83
C ARG A 174 -5.96 -15.60 -5.80
N GLY A 175 -5.93 -16.18 -7.00
CA GLY A 175 -6.88 -15.86 -8.06
C GLY A 175 -6.80 -14.39 -8.48
N GLU A 176 -7.80 -13.92 -9.20
CA GLU A 176 -7.91 -12.56 -9.69
C GLU A 176 -8.79 -11.69 -8.78
N ALA A 177 -8.61 -10.38 -8.87
CA ALA A 177 -9.52 -9.41 -8.27
C ALA A 177 -10.87 -9.46 -9.00
N ASP A 178 -11.96 -9.60 -8.26
CA ASP A 178 -13.31 -9.78 -8.81
C ASP A 178 -13.89 -8.44 -9.29
N ARG A 179 -13.58 -8.11 -10.55
CA ARG A 179 -14.08 -6.88 -11.20
C ARG A 179 -15.61 -6.88 -11.35
N ALA A 180 -16.22 -8.05 -11.54
CA ALA A 180 -17.66 -8.15 -11.69
C ALA A 180 -18.38 -7.80 -10.37
N ALA A 181 -17.89 -8.33 -9.24
CA ALA A 181 -18.39 -7.94 -7.93
C ALA A 181 -18.14 -6.45 -7.66
N PHE A 182 -16.96 -5.92 -8.03
CA PHE A 182 -16.70 -4.49 -7.89
C PHE A 182 -17.69 -3.65 -8.69
N ALA A 183 -17.92 -3.98 -9.97
CA ALA A 183 -18.88 -3.30 -10.85
C ALA A 183 -20.30 -3.34 -10.30
N LYS A 184 -20.69 -4.48 -9.69
CA LYS A 184 -22.01 -4.65 -9.06
C LYS A 184 -22.24 -3.66 -7.94
N TYR A 185 -21.24 -3.46 -7.06
CA TYR A 185 -21.41 -2.63 -5.85
C TYR A 185 -21.05 -1.17 -6.05
N LEU A 186 -20.22 -0.82 -7.04
CA LEU A 186 -19.78 0.56 -7.27
C LEU A 186 -20.93 1.58 -7.36
N PRO A 187 -22.06 1.31 -8.09
CA PRO A 187 -23.16 2.26 -8.18
C PRO A 187 -23.92 2.49 -6.85
N HIS A 188 -23.73 1.62 -5.88
CA HIS A 188 -24.39 1.72 -4.57
C HIS A 188 -23.54 2.47 -3.53
N CYS A 189 -22.26 2.75 -3.82
CA CYS A 189 -21.40 3.52 -2.92
C CYS A 189 -21.78 5.01 -2.91
N ARG A 190 -22.01 5.59 -1.74
CA ARG A 190 -22.35 7.03 -1.59
C ARG A 190 -21.13 7.92 -1.50
N MET A 191 -19.98 7.38 -1.14
CA MET A 191 -18.71 8.09 -1.06
C MET A 191 -17.86 7.89 -2.33
N PRO A 192 -16.84 8.74 -2.58
CA PRO A 192 -15.85 8.53 -3.64
C PRO A 192 -15.16 7.18 -3.50
N VAL A 193 -15.01 6.45 -4.61
CA VAL A 193 -14.44 5.09 -4.60
C VAL A 193 -13.12 5.04 -5.36
N CYS A 194 -12.12 4.41 -4.73
CA CYS A 194 -10.84 4.06 -5.32
C CYS A 194 -10.75 2.54 -5.55
N TYR A 195 -10.35 2.12 -6.75
CA TYR A 195 -10.12 0.71 -7.06
C TYR A 195 -8.70 0.28 -6.65
N ASN A 196 -8.56 -0.92 -6.08
CA ASN A 196 -7.25 -1.51 -5.82
C ASN A 196 -7.25 -3.00 -6.17
N GLY A 197 -6.50 -3.44 -7.17
CA GLY A 197 -6.38 -4.88 -7.49
C GLY A 197 -5.70 -5.14 -8.83
N ASP A 198 -4.70 -6.02 -8.83
CA ASP A 198 -4.05 -6.66 -9.99
C ASP A 198 -3.65 -5.73 -11.16
N ILE A 199 -3.23 -4.53 -10.86
CA ILE A 199 -2.69 -3.59 -11.84
C ILE A 199 -1.16 -3.74 -11.86
N THR A 200 -0.63 -4.14 -13.02
CA THR A 200 0.81 -4.37 -13.24
C THR A 200 1.35 -3.69 -14.49
N THR A 201 0.47 -3.16 -15.36
CA THR A 201 0.88 -2.48 -16.59
C THR A 201 0.11 -1.18 -16.80
N PRO A 202 0.69 -0.19 -17.53
CA PRO A 202 -0.02 1.04 -17.91
C PRO A 202 -1.29 0.77 -18.75
N ALA A 203 -1.28 -0.28 -19.57
CA ALA A 203 -2.44 -0.66 -20.37
C ALA A 203 -3.62 -1.11 -19.50
N GLN A 204 -3.35 -1.87 -18.41
CA GLN A 204 -4.38 -2.25 -17.45
C GLN A 204 -4.95 -1.04 -16.69
N LEU A 205 -4.12 -0.04 -16.36
CA LEU A 205 -4.59 1.21 -15.78
C LEU A 205 -5.58 1.91 -16.71
N LYS A 206 -5.20 2.12 -17.96
CA LYS A 206 -6.05 2.77 -18.96
C LYS A 206 -7.35 2.00 -19.24
N ALA A 207 -7.28 0.67 -19.29
CA ALA A 207 -8.48 -0.16 -19.45
C ALA A 207 -9.43 0.00 -18.26
N LEU A 208 -8.91 0.04 -17.04
CA LEU A 208 -9.71 0.24 -15.84
C LEU A 208 -10.35 1.64 -15.78
N GLU A 209 -9.63 2.68 -16.20
CA GLU A 209 -10.17 4.04 -16.32
C GLU A 209 -11.31 4.13 -17.31
N ALA A 210 -11.18 3.46 -18.45
CA ALA A 210 -12.23 3.41 -19.45
C ALA A 210 -13.46 2.63 -18.97
N GLU A 211 -13.26 1.55 -18.22
CA GLU A 211 -14.32 0.74 -17.63
C GLU A 211 -15.05 1.46 -16.50
N PHE A 212 -14.31 2.21 -15.65
CA PHE A 212 -14.85 2.90 -14.47
C PHE A 212 -14.46 4.38 -14.44
N PRO A 213 -15.01 5.23 -15.32
CA PRO A 213 -14.56 6.63 -15.48
C PRO A 213 -14.85 7.52 -14.27
N ASN A 214 -15.76 7.11 -13.39
CA ASN A 214 -16.19 7.90 -12.21
C ASN A 214 -15.44 7.54 -10.91
N LEU A 215 -14.38 6.73 -10.97
CA LEU A 215 -13.55 6.47 -9.80
C LEU A 215 -12.84 7.74 -9.34
N SER A 216 -12.70 7.91 -8.04
CA SER A 216 -11.84 8.96 -7.44
C SER A 216 -10.36 8.69 -7.67
N GLY A 217 -9.98 7.40 -7.74
CA GLY A 217 -8.61 6.99 -7.97
C GLY A 217 -8.43 5.50 -8.23
N ILE A 218 -7.20 5.15 -8.60
CA ILE A 218 -6.72 3.77 -8.73
C ILE A 218 -5.48 3.61 -7.87
N MET A 219 -5.50 2.63 -6.97
CA MET A 219 -4.40 2.33 -6.06
C MET A 219 -3.62 1.11 -6.55
N VAL A 220 -2.30 1.27 -6.73
CA VAL A 220 -1.42 0.21 -7.21
C VAL A 220 -0.52 -0.31 -6.07
N GLY A 221 -0.48 -1.63 -5.90
CA GLY A 221 0.37 -2.31 -4.92
C GLY A 221 1.56 -3.00 -5.59
N ARG A 222 1.47 -4.30 -5.78
CA ARG A 222 2.56 -5.13 -6.32
C ARG A 222 3.13 -4.63 -7.65
N GLY A 223 2.29 -4.05 -8.51
CA GLY A 223 2.70 -3.51 -9.80
C GLY A 223 3.71 -2.38 -9.69
N ILE A 224 3.59 -1.48 -8.69
CA ILE A 224 4.54 -0.38 -8.51
C ILE A 224 5.89 -0.86 -7.96
N ILE A 225 5.95 -2.03 -7.31
CA ILE A 225 7.21 -2.64 -6.90
C ILE A 225 7.86 -3.35 -8.09
N ALA A 226 7.05 -3.99 -8.93
CA ALA A 226 7.54 -4.68 -10.14
C ALA A 226 8.01 -3.69 -11.22
N ASP A 227 7.29 -2.59 -11.41
CA ASP A 227 7.65 -1.48 -12.30
C ASP A 227 7.53 -0.14 -11.56
N PRO A 228 8.62 0.40 -11.00
CA PRO A 228 8.56 1.67 -10.26
C PRO A 228 8.10 2.86 -11.12
N ALA A 229 8.27 2.82 -12.44
CA ALA A 229 7.81 3.85 -13.36
C ALA A 229 6.34 3.70 -13.79
N LEU A 230 5.60 2.70 -13.30
CA LEU A 230 4.24 2.39 -13.75
C LEU A 230 3.30 3.60 -13.69
N LEU A 231 3.28 4.34 -12.58
CA LEU A 231 2.42 5.51 -12.44
C LEU A 231 2.92 6.71 -13.24
N ARG A 232 4.23 6.86 -13.39
CA ARG A 232 4.83 7.87 -14.30
C ARG A 232 4.38 7.62 -15.74
N GLN A 233 4.41 6.37 -16.19
CA GLN A 233 3.93 5.99 -17.53
C GLN A 233 2.42 6.23 -17.71
N ALA A 234 1.63 6.01 -16.67
CA ALA A 234 0.19 6.26 -16.71
C ALA A 234 -0.16 7.73 -17.04
N VAL A 235 0.68 8.68 -16.62
CA VAL A 235 0.53 10.11 -16.92
C VAL A 235 1.34 10.57 -18.14
N GLY A 236 1.81 9.64 -18.97
CA GLY A 236 2.50 9.93 -20.24
C GLY A 236 4.01 10.10 -20.12
N GLY A 237 4.62 9.80 -18.98
CA GLY A 237 6.07 9.80 -18.79
C GLY A 237 6.74 8.55 -19.37
N ALA A 238 8.06 8.55 -19.44
CA ALA A 238 8.86 7.46 -19.98
C ALA A 238 8.87 6.22 -19.05
N PRO A 239 9.07 4.99 -19.58
CA PRO A 239 9.42 3.84 -18.78
C PRO A 239 10.74 4.07 -18.02
N ALA A 240 11.02 3.23 -17.02
CA ALA A 240 12.28 3.28 -16.30
C ALA A 240 13.46 2.93 -17.23
N SER A 241 14.50 3.75 -17.25
CA SER A 241 15.77 3.37 -17.86
C SER A 241 16.54 2.43 -16.92
N LYS A 242 17.53 1.75 -17.49
CA LYS A 242 18.39 0.84 -16.72
C LYS A 242 19.22 1.61 -15.68
N GLU A 243 19.67 2.80 -16.03
CA GLU A 243 20.44 3.71 -15.18
C GLU A 243 19.57 4.24 -14.02
N GLU A 244 18.34 4.69 -14.31
CA GLU A 244 17.39 5.11 -13.27
C GLU A 244 17.10 3.97 -12.30
N LEU A 245 16.84 2.77 -12.83
CA LEU A 245 16.52 1.59 -12.02
C LEU A 245 17.71 1.20 -11.14
N ARG A 246 18.95 1.30 -11.67
CA ARG A 246 20.15 1.05 -10.90
C ARG A 246 20.31 2.04 -9.77
N GLY A 247 20.24 3.33 -10.05
CA GLY A 247 20.37 4.39 -9.04
C GLY A 247 19.29 4.29 -7.95
N TYR A 248 18.06 3.98 -8.34
CA TYR A 248 16.95 3.74 -7.41
C TYR A 248 17.24 2.56 -6.46
N LEU A 249 17.71 1.43 -6.98
CA LEU A 249 18.00 0.25 -6.18
C LEU A 249 19.20 0.44 -5.26
N ASP A 250 20.23 1.15 -5.74
CA ASP A 250 21.39 1.50 -4.93
C ASP A 250 20.98 2.45 -3.79
N GLU A 251 20.12 3.43 -4.05
CA GLU A 251 19.57 4.31 -3.00
C GLU A 251 18.78 3.53 -1.96
N LEU A 252 17.90 2.59 -2.38
CA LEU A 252 17.17 1.73 -1.47
C LEU A 252 18.11 0.89 -0.58
N TYR A 253 19.09 0.24 -1.18
CA TYR A 253 20.04 -0.60 -0.47
C TYR A 253 20.85 0.18 0.57
N HIS A 254 21.37 1.36 0.19
CA HIS A 254 22.11 2.23 1.12
C HIS A 254 21.19 2.80 2.21
N GLY A 255 19.96 3.20 1.86
CA GLY A 255 18.97 3.68 2.80
C GLY A 255 18.62 2.63 3.86
N TYR A 256 18.39 1.37 3.44
CA TYR A 256 18.14 0.27 4.37
C TYR A 256 19.38 -0.10 5.19
N THR A 257 20.57 -0.07 4.60
CA THR A 257 21.82 -0.32 5.34
C THR A 257 22.00 0.70 6.45
N GLY A 258 21.80 1.98 6.16
CA GLY A 258 21.85 3.05 7.15
C GLY A 258 20.78 2.93 8.25
N ALA A 259 19.53 2.57 7.87
CA ALA A 259 18.43 2.46 8.81
C ALA A 259 18.54 1.24 9.75
N PHE A 260 19.07 0.13 9.26
CA PHE A 260 19.21 -1.11 10.05
C PHE A 260 20.58 -1.26 10.72
N GLY A 261 21.59 -0.50 10.29
CA GLY A 261 22.96 -0.59 10.78
C GLY A 261 23.71 -1.87 10.37
N MET A 262 23.09 -2.75 9.56
CA MET A 262 23.66 -4.01 9.10
C MET A 262 23.26 -4.30 7.65
N ALA A 263 24.25 -4.60 6.80
CA ALA A 263 24.03 -4.92 5.39
C ALA A 263 23.16 -6.17 5.19
N SER A 264 23.29 -7.20 6.02
CA SER A 264 22.48 -8.43 5.93
C SER A 264 20.97 -8.16 6.13
N CYS A 265 20.60 -7.21 6.99
CA CYS A 265 19.21 -6.78 7.16
C CYS A 265 18.70 -6.03 5.92
N ALA A 266 19.54 -5.16 5.33
CA ALA A 266 19.25 -4.48 4.08
C ALA A 266 19.07 -5.49 2.93
N VAL A 267 19.96 -6.46 2.80
CA VAL A 267 19.84 -7.55 1.80
C VAL A 267 18.51 -8.29 1.94
N SER A 268 18.11 -8.62 3.17
CA SER A 268 16.81 -9.27 3.42
C SER A 268 15.63 -8.40 2.96
N ARG A 269 15.70 -7.09 3.13
CA ARG A 269 14.69 -6.15 2.65
C ARG A 269 14.71 -6.06 1.13
N MET A 270 15.87 -5.93 0.51
CA MET A 270 16.01 -5.85 -0.94
C MET A 270 15.49 -7.09 -1.66
N LYS A 271 15.64 -8.29 -1.09
CA LYS A 271 15.04 -9.52 -1.64
C LYS A 271 13.53 -9.45 -1.79
N ALA A 272 12.84 -8.77 -0.88
CA ALA A 272 11.39 -8.59 -0.98
C ALA A 272 10.99 -7.69 -2.18
N HIS A 273 11.81 -6.69 -2.51
CA HIS A 273 11.64 -5.88 -3.72
C HIS A 273 11.98 -6.67 -4.97
N TRP A 274 13.10 -7.37 -4.97
CA TRP A 274 13.56 -8.19 -6.10
C TRP A 274 12.58 -9.30 -6.48
N HIS A 275 11.83 -9.83 -5.53
CA HIS A 275 10.78 -10.81 -5.81
C HIS A 275 9.78 -10.36 -6.88
N TYR A 276 9.51 -9.06 -6.96
CA TYR A 276 8.62 -8.47 -7.96
C TYR A 276 9.38 -7.90 -9.15
N LEU A 277 10.48 -7.22 -8.90
CA LEU A 277 11.19 -6.42 -9.89
C LEU A 277 12.06 -7.25 -10.85
N ILE A 278 12.49 -8.43 -10.43
CA ILE A 278 13.39 -9.28 -11.22
C ILE A 278 12.82 -9.64 -12.59
N GLN A 279 11.50 -9.71 -12.70
CA GLN A 279 10.78 -10.00 -13.95
C GLN A 279 10.97 -8.92 -15.04
N ARG A 280 11.54 -7.77 -14.69
CA ARG A 280 11.90 -6.72 -15.64
C ARG A 280 13.17 -7.03 -16.44
N PHE A 281 13.90 -8.08 -16.09
CA PHE A 281 15.13 -8.46 -16.76
C PHE A 281 14.94 -9.76 -17.54
N GLU A 282 15.21 -9.71 -18.84
CA GLU A 282 15.11 -10.88 -19.72
C GLU A 282 16.12 -11.94 -19.31
N GLY A 283 15.69 -13.20 -19.17
CA GLY A 283 16.58 -14.30 -18.79
C GLY A 283 17.03 -14.31 -17.32
N SER A 284 16.27 -13.66 -16.44
CA SER A 284 16.63 -13.49 -15.01
C SER A 284 16.34 -14.69 -14.11
N GLU A 285 15.76 -15.79 -14.60
CA GLU A 285 15.25 -16.92 -13.79
C GLU A 285 16.34 -17.58 -12.92
N ALA A 286 17.58 -17.66 -13.43
CA ALA A 286 18.71 -18.21 -12.69
C ALA A 286 19.11 -17.32 -11.50
N PHE A 287 18.95 -16.00 -11.65
CA PHE A 287 19.33 -15.00 -10.65
C PHE A 287 18.36 -14.94 -9.47
N GLU A 288 17.09 -15.30 -9.66
CA GLU A 288 16.14 -15.34 -8.54
C GLU A 288 16.60 -16.32 -7.44
N LYS A 289 17.13 -17.49 -7.82
CA LYS A 289 17.69 -18.46 -6.86
C LYS A 289 18.96 -17.94 -6.20
N GLN A 290 19.79 -17.24 -6.96
CA GLN A 290 21.03 -16.65 -6.43
C GLN A 290 20.71 -15.55 -5.42
N LEU A 291 19.85 -14.58 -5.76
CA LEU A 291 19.41 -13.52 -4.86
C LEU A 291 18.81 -14.06 -3.55
N ARG A 292 17.98 -15.11 -3.62
CA ARG A 292 17.42 -15.73 -2.41
C ARG A 292 18.49 -16.28 -1.46
N LYS A 293 19.64 -16.70 -1.96
CA LYS A 293 20.73 -17.28 -1.16
C LYS A 293 21.67 -16.23 -0.58
N THR A 294 21.75 -15.02 -1.14
CA THR A 294 22.64 -13.97 -0.63
C THR A 294 22.33 -13.63 0.83
N ARG A 295 23.34 -13.41 1.63
CA ARG A 295 23.23 -13.02 3.04
C ARG A 295 24.00 -11.73 3.32
N GLU A 296 25.18 -11.63 2.75
CA GLU A 296 26.10 -10.52 2.91
C GLU A 296 25.93 -9.48 1.80
N GLY A 297 26.32 -8.23 2.09
CA GLY A 297 26.20 -7.12 1.13
C GLY A 297 26.98 -7.38 -0.15
N TRP A 298 28.21 -7.85 -0.05
CA TRP A 298 29.04 -8.12 -1.23
C TRP A 298 28.45 -9.23 -2.12
N GLU A 299 27.83 -10.28 -1.55
CA GLU A 299 27.15 -11.32 -2.33
C GLU A 299 25.97 -10.72 -3.13
N TYR A 300 25.19 -9.86 -2.48
CA TYR A 300 24.09 -9.15 -3.09
C TYR A 300 24.56 -8.28 -4.26
N GLU A 301 25.58 -7.47 -4.06
CA GLU A 301 26.14 -6.57 -5.08
C GLU A 301 26.66 -7.34 -6.30
N VAL A 302 27.34 -8.46 -6.09
CA VAL A 302 27.82 -9.33 -7.20
C VAL A 302 26.65 -9.81 -8.05
N VAL A 303 25.57 -10.32 -7.43
CA VAL A 303 24.42 -10.83 -8.17
C VAL A 303 23.68 -9.71 -8.89
N VAL A 304 23.51 -8.55 -8.24
CA VAL A 304 22.86 -7.39 -8.85
C VAL A 304 23.68 -6.85 -10.03
N ASN A 305 25.01 -6.77 -9.92
CA ASN A 305 25.87 -6.34 -11.02
C ASN A 305 25.72 -7.27 -12.25
N GLN A 306 25.63 -8.58 -12.03
CA GLN A 306 25.39 -9.53 -13.11
C GLN A 306 23.98 -9.37 -13.71
N LEU A 307 22.95 -9.18 -12.88
CA LEU A 307 21.57 -8.92 -13.36
C LEU A 307 21.52 -7.71 -14.28
N PHE A 308 22.22 -6.63 -13.95
CA PHE A 308 22.25 -5.42 -14.75
C PHE A 308 23.04 -5.55 -16.09
N THR A 309 23.67 -6.69 -16.39
CA THR A 309 24.17 -6.99 -17.74
C THR A 309 23.05 -7.48 -18.66
N LEU A 310 21.94 -8.01 -18.13
CA LEU A 310 20.81 -8.49 -18.91
C LEU A 310 20.00 -7.34 -19.53
N PRO A 311 19.26 -7.59 -20.65
CA PRO A 311 18.33 -6.63 -21.20
C PRO A 311 17.21 -6.29 -20.19
N LEU A 312 16.77 -5.02 -20.19
CA LEU A 312 15.58 -4.56 -19.47
C LEU A 312 14.37 -4.65 -20.41
N LEU A 313 13.27 -5.28 -19.92
CA LEU A 313 12.01 -5.46 -20.66
C LEU A 313 11.11 -4.21 -20.58
#